data_76caba6b9e38e2e6bc505dfc8a6d7ac1
#
_entry.id   76caba6b9e38e2e6bc505dfc8a6d7ac1
#
_cell.length_a   1.000
_cell.length_b   1.000
_cell.length_c   1.000
_cell.angle_alpha   90.00
_cell.angle_beta   90.00
_cell.angle_gamma   90.00
#
_symmetry.space_group_name_H-M   'P 1'
#
loop_
_entity.id
_entity.type
_entity.pdbx_description
1 polymer ?
#
loop_
_entity_poly.entity_id
_entity_poly.type
_entity_poly.pdbx_seq_one_letter_code
_entity_poly.pdbx_strand_id
1 'polypeptide(L)'
;SLFCVFSIHAKLALLTLFTIPIVVSYSYVFYKRSSKLFTECDESEGVLSSIAQENLTGSRVVKAFGREAYEKAKFEKQNDDYTSKWVHLCRLLSVYWGTTDFVAGAQIMLVLVLGTVACLNGSLTPGNLISFISYNTMLIWPVRQLGRMISDMSKAGVAVDRIRYIMNSEE
;
A
#
# COMPACT_ATOMS: atom_id res chain seq x y z
N SER A 1 -19.84 0.89 -12.14
CA SER A 1 -18.97 1.81 -12.93
C SER A 1 -18.43 1.14 -14.20
N LEU A 2 -17.84 -0.08 -14.17
CA LEU A 2 -17.35 -0.78 -15.37
C LEU A 2 -18.41 -0.98 -16.44
N PHE A 3 -19.62 -1.39 -16.05
CA PHE A 3 -20.76 -1.54 -16.95
C PHE A 3 -21.13 -0.22 -17.64
N CYS A 4 -21.15 0.89 -16.90
CA CYS A 4 -21.44 2.23 -17.44
C CYS A 4 -20.36 2.67 -18.46
N VAL A 5 -19.08 2.40 -18.16
CA VAL A 5 -17.95 2.72 -19.06
C VAL A 5 -18.10 1.96 -20.38
N PHE A 6 -18.49 0.68 -20.32
CA PHE A 6 -18.69 -0.16 -21.51
C PHE A 6 -19.88 0.27 -22.37
N SER A 7 -20.97 0.74 -21.71
CA SER A 7 -22.18 1.23 -22.40
C SER A 7 -21.96 2.55 -23.14
N ILE A 8 -20.98 3.36 -22.73
CA ILE A 8 -20.71 4.66 -23.37
C ILE A 8 -19.88 4.49 -24.65
N HIS A 9 -18.76 3.77 -24.60
CA HIS A 9 -17.90 3.55 -25.77
C HIS A 9 -16.98 2.33 -25.59
N ALA A 10 -17.27 1.23 -26.30
CA ALA A 10 -16.60 -0.06 -26.14
C ALA A 10 -15.06 -0.01 -26.38
N LYS A 11 -14.59 0.78 -27.35
CA LYS A 11 -13.14 0.88 -27.67
C LYS A 11 -12.35 1.56 -26.54
N LEU A 12 -12.91 2.62 -25.92
CA LEU A 12 -12.28 3.30 -24.78
C LEU A 12 -12.38 2.44 -23.51
N ALA A 13 -13.48 1.68 -23.36
CA ALA A 13 -13.65 0.74 -22.26
C ALA A 13 -12.60 -0.39 -22.29
N LEU A 14 -12.28 -0.91 -23.46
CA LEU A 14 -11.21 -1.91 -23.64
C LEU A 14 -9.84 -1.40 -23.19
N LEU A 15 -9.52 -0.14 -23.47
CA LEU A 15 -8.27 0.48 -23.01
C LEU A 15 -8.21 0.52 -21.47
N THR A 16 -9.31 0.93 -20.82
CA THR A 16 -9.40 0.91 -19.35
C THR A 16 -9.32 -0.51 -18.79
N LEU A 17 -9.98 -1.47 -19.43
CA LEU A 17 -9.96 -2.87 -19.03
C LEU A 17 -8.55 -3.48 -19.12
N PHE A 18 -7.76 -3.09 -20.13
CA PHE A 18 -6.39 -3.56 -20.31
C PHE A 18 -5.42 -3.04 -19.23
N THR A 19 -5.63 -1.83 -18.71
CA THR A 19 -4.78 -1.26 -17.65
C THR A 19 -5.05 -1.88 -16.27
N ILE A 20 -6.27 -2.39 -16.00
CA ILE A 20 -6.61 -3.00 -14.72
C ILE A 20 -5.70 -4.18 -14.36
N PRO A 21 -5.51 -5.22 -15.20
CA PRO A 21 -4.66 -6.35 -14.85
C PRO A 21 -3.19 -5.96 -14.67
N ILE A 22 -2.72 -4.94 -15.39
CA ILE A 22 -1.35 -4.41 -15.23
C ILE A 22 -1.19 -3.81 -13.84
N VAL A 23 -2.11 -2.93 -13.43
CA VAL A 23 -2.07 -2.29 -12.11
C VAL A 23 -2.25 -3.31 -11.00
N VAL A 24 -3.15 -4.27 -11.13
CA VAL A 24 -3.38 -5.33 -10.13
C VAL A 24 -2.15 -6.22 -9.99
N SER A 25 -1.54 -6.66 -11.09
CA SER A 25 -0.32 -7.49 -11.05
C SER A 25 0.85 -6.74 -10.42
N TYR A 26 1.03 -5.47 -10.78
CA TYR A 26 2.05 -4.60 -10.19
C TYR A 26 1.81 -4.41 -8.68
N SER A 27 0.58 -4.12 -8.29
CA SER A 27 0.19 -3.96 -6.87
C SER A 27 0.43 -5.23 -6.07
N TYR A 28 0.13 -6.40 -6.62
CA TYR A 28 0.36 -7.69 -5.95
C TYR A 28 1.85 -7.95 -5.68
N VAL A 29 2.70 -7.78 -6.69
CA VAL A 29 4.16 -7.97 -6.55
C VAL A 29 4.74 -6.98 -5.53
N PHE A 30 4.33 -5.73 -5.64
CA PHE A 30 4.74 -4.68 -4.73
C PHE A 30 4.32 -5.01 -3.28
N TYR A 31 3.08 -5.42 -3.09
CA TYR A 31 2.51 -5.71 -1.78
C TYR A 31 3.25 -6.85 -1.06
N LYS A 32 3.58 -7.92 -1.81
CA LYS A 32 4.38 -9.03 -1.28
C LYS A 32 5.75 -8.57 -0.77
N ARG A 33 6.37 -7.63 -1.48
CA ARG A 33 7.69 -7.08 -1.12
C ARG A 33 7.60 -6.11 0.07
N SER A 34 6.59 -5.27 0.08
CA SER A 34 6.32 -4.30 1.15
C SER A 34 5.97 -4.99 2.47
N SER A 35 5.19 -6.07 2.42
CA SER A 35 4.79 -6.83 3.62
C SER A 35 5.99 -7.39 4.39
N LYS A 36 7.03 -7.85 3.68
CA LYS A 36 8.26 -8.34 4.33
C LYS A 36 8.99 -7.22 5.07
N LEU A 37 9.17 -6.08 4.41
CA LEU A 37 9.82 -4.91 5.04
C LEU A 37 8.99 -4.37 6.21
N PHE A 38 7.68 -4.44 6.12
CA PHE A 38 6.80 -4.02 7.21
C PHE A 38 7.00 -4.91 8.45
N THR A 39 7.09 -6.22 8.27
CA THR A 39 7.39 -7.15 9.37
C THR A 39 8.75 -6.86 10.01
N GLU A 40 9.78 -6.58 9.21
CA GLU A 40 11.11 -6.21 9.72
C GLU A 40 11.09 -4.89 10.51
N CYS A 41 10.23 -3.92 10.12
CA CYS A 41 10.01 -2.69 10.90
C CYS A 41 9.28 -2.97 12.22
N ASP A 42 8.21 -3.77 12.20
CA ASP A 42 7.44 -4.13 13.41
C ASP A 42 8.31 -4.87 14.43
N GLU A 43 9.15 -5.81 13.98
CA GLU A 43 10.09 -6.53 14.85
C GLU A 43 11.11 -5.56 15.50
N SER A 44 11.65 -4.64 14.72
CA SER A 44 12.61 -3.63 15.21
C SER A 44 11.95 -2.64 16.18
N GLU A 45 10.68 -2.27 15.94
CA GLU A 45 9.86 -1.44 16.84
C GLU A 45 9.60 -2.16 18.16
N GLY A 46 9.30 -3.47 18.12
CA GLY A 46 9.12 -4.30 19.31
C GLY A 46 10.37 -4.31 20.20
N VAL A 47 11.56 -4.45 19.60
CA VAL A 47 12.82 -4.39 20.35
C VAL A 47 13.06 -3.00 20.94
N LEU A 48 12.80 -1.93 20.18
CA LEU A 48 12.93 -0.56 20.65
C LEU A 48 12.01 -0.28 21.84
N SER A 49 10.76 -0.73 21.73
CA SER A 49 9.76 -0.61 22.80
C SER A 49 10.16 -1.37 24.08
N SER A 50 10.71 -2.57 23.93
CA SER A 50 11.24 -3.37 25.06
C SER A 50 12.38 -2.63 25.76
N ILE A 51 13.34 -2.07 25.03
CA ILE A 51 14.45 -1.29 25.60
C ILE A 51 13.90 -0.06 26.36
N ALA A 52 12.93 0.63 25.79
CA ALA A 52 12.29 1.78 26.45
C ALA A 52 11.58 1.36 27.74
N GLN A 53 10.83 0.26 27.71
CA GLN A 53 10.10 -0.25 28.88
C GLN A 53 11.04 -0.74 29.99
N GLU A 54 12.12 -1.46 29.62
CA GLU A 54 13.17 -1.87 30.57
C GLU A 54 13.80 -0.66 31.27
N ASN A 55 14.14 0.38 30.52
CA ASN A 55 14.73 1.60 31.05
C ASN A 55 13.77 2.40 31.94
N LEU A 56 12.50 2.46 31.60
CA LEU A 56 11.47 3.12 32.42
C LEU A 56 11.29 2.38 33.76
N THR A 57 11.20 1.06 33.71
CA THR A 57 11.02 0.22 34.92
C THR A 57 12.28 0.18 35.77
N GLY A 58 13.46 0.09 35.13
CA GLY A 58 14.75 0.00 35.77
C GLY A 58 15.44 1.35 36.06
N SER A 59 14.77 2.48 35.87
CA SER A 59 15.40 3.81 35.91
C SER A 59 16.14 4.11 37.22
N ARG A 60 15.64 3.63 38.36
CA ARG A 60 16.32 3.77 39.66
C ARG A 60 17.63 2.98 39.72
N VAL A 61 17.66 1.79 39.13
CA VAL A 61 18.84 0.93 39.08
C VAL A 61 19.88 1.56 38.15
N VAL A 62 19.48 1.99 36.96
CA VAL A 62 20.36 2.66 35.99
C VAL A 62 21.05 3.88 36.62
N LYS A 63 20.29 4.71 37.36
CA LYS A 63 20.83 5.87 38.10
C LYS A 63 21.76 5.47 39.22
N ALA A 64 21.41 4.43 39.97
CA ALA A 64 22.24 3.97 41.11
C ALA A 64 23.64 3.47 40.63
N PHE A 65 23.71 2.90 39.43
CA PHE A 65 24.98 2.42 38.85
C PHE A 65 25.61 3.42 37.87
N GLY A 66 25.08 4.62 37.68
CA GLY A 66 25.59 5.65 36.76
C GLY A 66 25.72 5.18 35.29
N ARG A 67 24.78 4.31 34.86
CA ARG A 67 24.82 3.68 33.52
C ARG A 67 23.92 4.38 32.48
N GLU A 68 23.51 5.63 32.71
CA GLU A 68 22.61 6.38 31.81
C GLU A 68 23.20 6.52 30.40
N ALA A 69 24.48 6.81 30.29
CA ALA A 69 25.15 6.96 29.00
C ALA A 69 25.14 5.65 28.18
N TYR A 70 25.31 4.50 28.85
CA TYR A 70 25.26 3.19 28.21
C TYR A 70 23.87 2.86 27.69
N GLU A 71 22.84 3.05 28.53
CA GLU A 71 21.45 2.77 28.15
C GLU A 71 20.96 3.72 27.06
N LYS A 72 21.39 4.97 27.09
CA LYS A 72 21.13 5.93 26.02
C LYS A 72 21.75 5.48 24.71
N ALA A 73 23.00 5.07 24.70
CA ALA A 73 23.66 4.57 23.48
C ALA A 73 23.00 3.29 22.94
N LYS A 74 22.56 2.38 23.82
CA LYS A 74 21.80 1.17 23.47
C LYS A 74 20.49 1.54 22.76
N PHE A 75 19.74 2.49 23.32
CA PHE A 75 18.48 2.98 22.75
C PHE A 75 18.73 3.68 21.40
N GLU A 76 19.70 4.59 21.31
CA GLU A 76 20.03 5.32 20.07
C GLU A 76 20.39 4.36 18.95
N LYS A 77 21.22 3.35 19.22
CA LYS A 77 21.59 2.33 18.23
C LYS A 77 20.37 1.58 17.69
N GLN A 78 19.44 1.18 18.55
CA GLN A 78 18.22 0.49 18.13
C GLN A 78 17.27 1.43 17.38
N ASN A 79 17.19 2.68 17.81
CA ASN A 79 16.40 3.70 17.13
C ASN A 79 16.91 4.00 15.71
N ASP A 80 18.21 4.02 15.52
CA ASP A 80 18.83 4.18 14.20
C ASP A 80 18.54 2.98 13.28
N ASP A 81 18.58 1.75 13.82
CA ASP A 81 18.19 0.54 13.07
C ASP A 81 16.72 0.60 12.64
N TYR A 82 15.82 0.89 13.58
CA TYR A 82 14.39 1.06 13.30
C TYR A 82 14.14 2.16 12.26
N THR A 83 14.76 3.32 12.44
CA THR A 83 14.61 4.47 11.54
C THR A 83 15.10 4.14 10.13
N SER A 84 16.24 3.44 10.01
CA SER A 84 16.79 3.05 8.71
C SER A 84 15.85 2.10 7.94
N LYS A 85 15.26 1.12 8.62
CA LYS A 85 14.27 0.19 8.07
C LYS A 85 13.00 0.92 7.64
N TRP A 86 12.51 1.83 8.47
CA TRP A 86 11.34 2.65 8.18
C TRP A 86 11.55 3.55 6.97
N VAL A 87 12.70 4.23 6.88
CA VAL A 87 13.06 5.04 5.71
C VAL A 87 13.12 4.20 4.44
N HIS A 88 13.66 2.97 4.53
CA HIS A 88 13.69 2.06 3.38
C HIS A 88 12.28 1.66 2.93
N LEU A 89 11.39 1.34 3.85
CA LEU A 89 9.99 1.05 3.59
C LEU A 89 9.28 2.26 2.95
N CYS A 90 9.46 3.47 3.53
CA CYS A 90 8.86 4.69 2.99
C CYS A 90 9.36 5.00 1.57
N ARG A 91 10.63 4.78 1.28
CA ARG A 91 11.18 4.95 -0.08
C ARG A 91 10.53 3.99 -1.06
N LEU A 92 10.36 2.72 -0.68
CA LEU A 92 9.66 1.74 -1.50
C LEU A 92 8.20 2.16 -1.76
N LEU A 93 7.48 2.60 -0.71
CA LEU A 93 6.11 3.10 -0.83
C LEU A 93 6.02 4.33 -1.76
N SER A 94 6.96 5.27 -1.64
CA SER A 94 6.98 6.48 -2.49
C SER A 94 7.16 6.12 -3.97
N VAL A 95 8.03 5.17 -4.30
CA VAL A 95 8.20 4.68 -5.67
C VAL A 95 6.91 4.05 -6.18
N TYR A 96 6.23 3.26 -5.35
CA TYR A 96 4.96 2.64 -5.72
C TYR A 96 3.88 3.68 -6.02
N TRP A 97 3.68 4.64 -5.12
CA TRP A 97 2.68 5.69 -5.32
C TRP A 97 3.00 6.53 -6.55
N GLY A 98 4.26 6.94 -6.73
CA GLY A 98 4.67 7.72 -7.88
C GLY A 98 4.48 6.99 -9.22
N THR A 99 4.85 5.71 -9.29
CA THR A 99 4.67 4.93 -10.52
C THR A 99 3.20 4.64 -10.84
N THR A 100 2.38 4.33 -9.83
CA THR A 100 0.94 4.11 -10.04
C THR A 100 0.21 5.39 -10.41
N ASP A 101 0.60 6.54 -9.86
CA ASP A 101 0.05 7.84 -10.25
C ASP A 101 0.43 8.22 -11.69
N PHE A 102 1.66 7.93 -12.08
CA PHE A 102 2.11 8.14 -13.45
C PHE A 102 1.30 7.28 -14.45
N VAL A 103 1.11 5.99 -14.16
CA VAL A 103 0.32 5.08 -15.01
C VAL A 103 -1.13 5.55 -15.10
N ALA A 104 -1.73 5.94 -13.97
CA ALA A 104 -3.11 6.45 -13.93
C ALA A 104 -3.25 7.77 -14.71
N GLY A 105 -2.31 8.69 -14.55
CA GLY A 105 -2.27 9.95 -15.31
C GLY A 105 -2.12 9.72 -16.80
N ALA A 106 -1.24 8.83 -17.22
CA ALA A 106 -1.07 8.44 -18.62
C ALA A 106 -2.36 7.82 -19.19
N GLN A 107 -3.03 6.96 -18.43
CA GLN A 107 -4.32 6.38 -18.82
C GLN A 107 -5.40 7.46 -19.02
N ILE A 108 -5.53 8.40 -18.09
CA ILE A 108 -6.50 9.49 -18.20
C ILE A 108 -6.20 10.35 -19.42
N MET A 109 -4.93 10.67 -19.66
CA MET A 109 -4.49 11.44 -20.82
C MET A 109 -4.82 10.72 -22.13
N LEU A 110 -4.56 9.42 -22.23
CA LEU A 110 -4.92 8.63 -23.40
C LEU A 110 -6.43 8.60 -23.65
N VAL A 111 -7.22 8.42 -22.59
CA VAL A 111 -8.69 8.46 -22.68
C VAL A 111 -9.17 9.84 -23.15
N LEU A 112 -8.57 10.91 -22.67
CA LEU A 112 -8.92 12.27 -23.05
C LEU A 112 -8.60 12.54 -24.53
N VAL A 113 -7.41 12.18 -24.99
CA VAL A 113 -6.98 12.37 -26.38
C VAL A 113 -7.86 11.54 -27.33
N LEU A 114 -7.98 10.24 -27.09
CA LEU A 114 -8.77 9.34 -27.94
C LEU A 114 -10.27 9.67 -27.89
N GLY A 115 -10.78 10.06 -26.71
CA GLY A 115 -12.15 10.48 -26.53
C GLY A 115 -12.46 11.79 -27.26
N THR A 116 -11.54 12.76 -27.26
CA THR A 116 -11.68 14.00 -28.03
C THR A 116 -11.70 13.73 -29.54
N VAL A 117 -10.82 12.85 -30.02
CA VAL A 117 -10.84 12.41 -31.44
C VAL A 117 -12.17 11.72 -31.78
N ALA A 118 -12.70 10.87 -30.89
CA ALA A 118 -14.00 10.25 -31.07
C ALA A 118 -15.17 11.27 -31.09
N CYS A 119 -15.07 12.34 -30.30
CA CYS A 119 -16.04 13.44 -30.35
C CYS A 119 -15.99 14.21 -31.68
N LEU A 120 -14.79 14.51 -32.19
CA LEU A 120 -14.61 15.17 -33.48
C LEU A 120 -15.15 14.34 -34.64
N ASN A 121 -15.03 13.03 -34.56
CA ASN A 121 -15.57 12.09 -35.54
C ASN A 121 -17.09 11.82 -35.37
N GLY A 122 -17.76 12.48 -34.42
CA GLY A 122 -19.19 12.32 -34.17
C GLY A 122 -19.60 10.98 -33.54
N SER A 123 -18.64 10.14 -33.12
CA SER A 123 -18.91 8.83 -32.51
C SER A 123 -19.15 8.92 -31.00
N LEU A 124 -18.85 10.03 -30.39
CA LEU A 124 -19.03 10.28 -28.95
C LEU A 124 -19.52 11.71 -28.71
N THR A 125 -20.45 11.90 -27.77
CA THR A 125 -20.85 13.25 -27.36
C THR A 125 -19.92 13.80 -26.28
N PRO A 126 -19.69 15.14 -26.18
CA PRO A 126 -18.88 15.72 -25.13
C PRO A 126 -19.34 15.37 -23.70
N GLY A 127 -20.66 15.28 -23.50
CA GLY A 127 -21.25 14.86 -22.21
C GLY A 127 -20.88 13.42 -21.83
N ASN A 128 -20.90 12.51 -22.82
CA ASN A 128 -20.48 11.13 -22.63
C ASN A 128 -18.98 11.02 -22.34
N LEU A 129 -18.13 11.86 -22.95
CA LEU A 129 -16.70 11.91 -22.66
C LEU A 129 -16.44 12.33 -21.20
N ILE A 130 -17.12 13.37 -20.73
CA ILE A 130 -16.98 13.82 -19.33
C ILE A 130 -17.44 12.72 -18.36
N SER A 131 -18.57 12.08 -18.64
CA SER A 131 -19.06 10.96 -17.83
C SER A 131 -18.08 9.78 -17.83
N PHE A 132 -17.48 9.47 -18.99
CA PHE A 132 -16.48 8.41 -19.11
C PHE A 132 -15.23 8.70 -18.27
N ILE A 133 -14.68 9.91 -18.34
CA ILE A 133 -13.52 10.34 -17.53
C ILE A 133 -13.85 10.24 -16.04
N SER A 134 -15.02 10.70 -15.62
CA SER A 134 -15.48 10.64 -14.22
C SER A 134 -15.54 9.20 -13.71
N TYR A 135 -16.17 8.29 -14.46
CA TYR A 135 -16.24 6.87 -14.08
C TYR A 135 -14.88 6.19 -14.12
N ASN A 136 -14.01 6.52 -15.06
CA ASN A 136 -12.66 6.00 -15.14
C ASN A 136 -11.83 6.42 -13.93
N THR A 137 -11.88 7.69 -13.55
CA THR A 137 -11.19 8.23 -12.37
C THR A 137 -11.69 7.56 -11.09
N MET A 138 -13.00 7.34 -10.98
CA MET A 138 -13.62 6.65 -9.84
C MET A 138 -13.15 5.19 -9.70
N LEU A 139 -12.80 4.53 -10.82
CA LEU A 139 -12.31 3.14 -10.82
C LEU A 139 -10.83 3.01 -10.38
N ILE A 140 -10.01 4.02 -10.56
CA ILE A 140 -8.58 3.96 -10.28
C ILE A 140 -8.31 3.62 -8.81
N TRP A 141 -9.02 4.28 -7.89
CA TRP A 141 -8.79 4.09 -6.45
C TRP A 141 -9.13 2.66 -5.95
N PRO A 142 -10.31 2.08 -6.23
CA PRO A 142 -10.62 0.69 -5.88
C PRO A 142 -9.65 -0.33 -6.48
N VAL A 143 -9.23 -0.12 -7.74
CA VAL A 143 -8.29 -1.02 -8.41
C VAL A 143 -6.93 -1.04 -7.70
N ARG A 144 -6.42 0.11 -7.26
CA ARG A 144 -5.20 0.21 -6.44
C ARG A 144 -5.34 -0.50 -5.10
N GLN A 145 -6.52 -0.43 -4.47
CA GLN A 145 -6.78 -1.05 -3.18
C GLN A 145 -6.87 -2.59 -3.26
N LEU A 146 -7.18 -3.17 -4.42
CA LEU A 146 -7.29 -4.63 -4.56
C LEU A 146 -6.01 -5.35 -4.14
N GLY A 147 -4.83 -4.87 -4.55
CA GLY A 147 -3.55 -5.46 -4.17
C GLY A 147 -3.34 -5.48 -2.64
N ARG A 148 -3.70 -4.40 -1.97
CA ARG A 148 -3.66 -4.27 -0.51
C ARG A 148 -4.65 -5.21 0.16
N MET A 149 -5.90 -5.26 -0.30
CA MET A 149 -6.93 -6.13 0.25
C MET A 149 -6.53 -7.61 0.19
N ILE A 150 -5.92 -8.06 -0.92
CA ILE A 150 -5.44 -9.44 -1.07
C ILE A 150 -4.38 -9.76 0.00
N SER A 151 -3.46 -8.84 0.27
CA SER A 151 -2.43 -9.02 1.29
C SER A 151 -3.02 -9.02 2.71
N ASP A 152 -3.93 -8.09 2.99
CA ASP A 152 -4.59 -7.99 4.30
C ASP A 152 -5.47 -9.22 4.58
N MET A 153 -6.13 -9.76 3.57
CA MET A 153 -6.87 -11.05 3.69
C MET A 153 -5.93 -12.22 3.99
N SER A 154 -4.75 -12.27 3.40
CA SER A 154 -3.76 -13.31 3.70
C SER A 154 -3.28 -13.24 5.16
N LYS A 155 -3.03 -12.02 5.68
CA LYS A 155 -2.66 -11.80 7.08
C LYS A 155 -3.81 -12.18 8.03
N ALA A 156 -5.03 -11.79 7.69
CA ALA A 156 -6.22 -12.17 8.45
C ALA A 156 -6.40 -13.69 8.51
N GLY A 157 -6.16 -14.41 7.41
CA GLY A 157 -6.17 -15.87 7.37
C GLY A 157 -5.21 -16.48 8.38
N VAL A 158 -3.95 -16.03 8.40
CA VAL A 158 -2.95 -16.52 9.36
C VAL A 158 -3.35 -16.20 10.82
N ALA A 159 -3.92 -15.02 11.07
CA ALA A 159 -4.40 -14.67 12.41
C ALA A 159 -5.56 -15.57 12.87
N VAL A 160 -6.51 -15.86 11.98
CA VAL A 160 -7.62 -16.78 12.26
C VAL A 160 -7.11 -18.19 12.52
N ASP A 161 -6.14 -18.69 11.75
CA ASP A 161 -5.54 -20.02 11.97
C ASP A 161 -4.84 -20.11 13.33
N ARG A 162 -4.16 -19.06 13.77
CA ARG A 162 -3.56 -19.00 15.12
C ARG A 162 -4.60 -19.01 16.22
N ILE A 163 -5.69 -18.26 16.09
CA ILE A 163 -6.79 -18.26 17.05
C ILE A 163 -7.43 -19.66 17.09
N ARG A 164 -7.66 -20.26 15.93
CA ARG A 164 -8.22 -21.60 15.83
C ARG A 164 -7.32 -22.67 16.48
N TYR A 165 -6.01 -22.55 16.31
CA TYR A 165 -5.04 -23.42 16.97
C TYR A 165 -5.13 -23.31 18.49
N ILE A 166 -5.20 -22.09 19.04
CA ILE A 166 -5.32 -21.83 20.47
C ILE A 166 -6.66 -22.38 21.00
N MET A 167 -7.76 -22.15 20.28
CA MET A 167 -9.09 -22.62 20.70
C MET A 167 -9.24 -24.15 20.65
N ASN A 168 -8.50 -24.83 19.77
CA ASN A 168 -8.54 -26.32 19.65
C ASN A 168 -7.38 -26.98 20.42
N SER A 169 -6.53 -26.27 21.11
CA SER A 169 -5.50 -26.76 22.00
C SER A 169 -6.22 -27.27 23.27
N GLU A 170 -6.34 -28.57 23.41
CA GLU A 170 -6.77 -29.23 24.68
C GLU A 170 -5.69 -28.93 25.74
N GLU A 171 -6.13 -28.61 26.98
CA GLU A 171 -5.27 -28.41 28.15
C GLU A 171 -4.54 -29.70 28.54
#